data_15e5a20ce8d6bfbf23095fbfc9dc8d72
#
_entry.id   15e5a20ce8d6bfbf23095fbfc9dc8d72
#
_cell.length_a   1.000
_cell.length_b   1.000
_cell.length_c   1.000
_cell.angle_alpha   90.00
_cell.angle_beta   90.00
_cell.angle_gamma   90.00
#
_symmetry.space_group_name_H-M   'P 1'
#
loop_
_entity.id
_entity.type
_entity.pdbx_description
1 polymer ?
#
loop_
_entity_poly.entity_id
_entity_poly.type
_entity_poly.pdbx_seq_one_letter_code
_entity_poly.pdbx_strand_id
1 'polypeptide(L)'
;MSMIRCVFSFIFYTLNTLFWFVPIFICGVIKLIPIKPLQKAMSWIAKQCATMWVSCNSINQNIFASYKLNVTGLEQLKAKDWYLVIANHQSWVDIVVMQRVFNRRIPFLNFFLKKELIYVPFLGLAWWALDFPFMTRTSKAQLKKNPKLRGKDLETTRKACEKFKEMPVSIVNFVEGTRFTEQKHSRQNSPFEHLLKPKAGGVAFVMQAMGEQISKVVNVTIHYPGGIPSFVDFASGRVKEVEVRVEVMEVSPNLIGDYTGDAEFRVNFQAELNRIWNEKNQQLAELEAKTQ
;
A
#
# COMPACT_ATOMS: atom_id res chain seq x y z
N MET A 1 -31.06 5.68 8.44
CA MET A 1 -30.02 6.71 8.12
C MET A 1 -28.69 6.09 7.63
N SER A 2 -28.14 5.04 8.24
CA SER A 2 -26.85 4.47 7.82
C SER A 2 -26.86 3.85 6.40
N MET A 3 -27.95 3.18 6.01
CA MET A 3 -28.09 2.60 4.68
C MET A 3 -28.14 3.66 3.57
N ILE A 4 -28.84 4.76 3.79
CA ILE A 4 -28.93 5.89 2.86
C ILE A 4 -27.54 6.52 2.67
N ARG A 5 -26.80 6.76 3.77
CA ARG A 5 -25.40 7.25 3.71
C ARG A 5 -24.50 6.30 2.89
N CYS A 6 -24.64 5.00 3.11
CA CYS A 6 -23.90 3.99 2.39
C CYS A 6 -24.13 4.07 0.87
N VAL A 7 -25.41 4.13 0.45
CA VAL A 7 -25.78 4.24 -0.97
C VAL A 7 -25.20 5.50 -1.60
N PHE A 8 -25.38 6.67 -0.98
CA PHE A 8 -24.82 7.93 -1.50
C PHE A 8 -23.29 7.92 -1.52
N SER A 9 -22.65 7.36 -0.50
CA SER A 9 -21.19 7.21 -0.47
C SER A 9 -20.69 6.34 -1.62
N PHE A 10 -21.33 5.19 -1.89
CA PHE A 10 -20.97 4.32 -3.02
C PHE A 10 -21.22 4.99 -4.37
N ILE A 11 -22.34 5.70 -4.54
CA ILE A 11 -22.61 6.47 -5.75
C ILE A 11 -21.50 7.51 -5.96
N PHE A 12 -21.11 8.23 -4.92
CA PHE A 12 -20.03 9.22 -4.98
C PHE A 12 -18.70 8.57 -5.36
N TYR A 13 -18.29 7.46 -4.70
CA TYR A 13 -17.06 6.73 -5.06
C TYR A 13 -17.08 6.29 -6.53
N THR A 14 -18.22 5.80 -7.01
CA THR A 14 -18.38 5.34 -8.39
C THR A 14 -18.25 6.50 -9.36
N LEU A 15 -19.01 7.58 -9.18
CA LEU A 15 -18.98 8.74 -10.06
C LEU A 15 -17.60 9.41 -10.05
N ASN A 16 -16.99 9.59 -8.88
CA ASN A 16 -15.64 10.12 -8.75
C ASN A 16 -14.61 9.25 -9.50
N THR A 17 -14.74 7.93 -9.37
CA THR A 17 -13.84 6.99 -10.08
C THR A 17 -14.02 7.08 -11.59
N LEU A 18 -15.26 7.09 -12.09
CA LEU A 18 -15.54 7.21 -13.52
C LEU A 18 -15.07 8.55 -14.10
N PHE A 19 -15.26 9.64 -13.35
CA PHE A 19 -14.81 10.98 -13.77
C PHE A 19 -13.29 11.03 -13.93
N TRP A 20 -12.53 10.62 -12.91
CA TRP A 20 -11.07 10.69 -12.95
C TRP A 20 -10.44 9.57 -13.78
N PHE A 21 -11.15 8.48 -14.02
CA PHE A 21 -10.71 7.43 -14.94
C PHE A 21 -10.44 7.98 -16.34
N VAL A 22 -11.31 8.86 -16.85
CA VAL A 22 -11.20 9.39 -18.24
C VAL A 22 -9.85 10.08 -18.48
N PRO A 23 -9.46 11.15 -17.74
CA PRO A 23 -8.18 11.82 -17.96
C PRO A 23 -6.98 10.92 -17.65
N ILE A 24 -7.06 10.05 -16.65
CA ILE A 24 -6.00 9.09 -16.33
C ILE A 24 -5.79 8.11 -17.49
N PHE A 25 -6.87 7.58 -18.05
CA PHE A 25 -6.82 6.64 -19.18
C PHE A 25 -6.26 7.30 -20.43
N ILE A 26 -6.69 8.53 -20.76
CA ILE A 26 -6.15 9.33 -21.88
C ILE A 26 -4.64 9.51 -21.73
N CYS A 27 -4.15 9.87 -20.53
CA CYS A 27 -2.72 9.95 -20.26
C CYS A 27 -2.03 8.60 -20.50
N GLY A 28 -2.64 7.49 -20.08
CA GLY A 28 -2.13 6.14 -20.31
C GLY A 28 -1.98 5.81 -21.79
N VAL A 29 -2.97 6.14 -22.60
CA VAL A 29 -2.95 5.94 -24.07
C VAL A 29 -1.86 6.79 -24.72
N ILE A 30 -1.75 8.08 -24.36
CA ILE A 30 -0.72 8.97 -24.92
C ILE A 30 0.70 8.47 -24.54
N LYS A 31 0.88 7.85 -23.38
CA LYS A 31 2.16 7.25 -22.99
C LYS A 31 2.62 6.08 -23.87
N LEU A 32 1.77 5.52 -24.70
CA LEU A 32 2.17 4.51 -25.70
C LEU A 32 3.06 5.10 -26.80
N ILE A 33 3.04 6.42 -27.00
CA ILE A 33 3.95 7.12 -27.90
C ILE A 33 5.35 7.09 -27.28
N PRO A 34 6.39 6.54 -27.98
CA PRO A 34 7.73 6.31 -27.41
C PRO A 34 8.58 7.59 -27.34
N ILE A 35 8.01 8.68 -26.82
CA ILE A 35 8.71 9.97 -26.60
C ILE A 35 8.87 10.18 -25.10
N LYS A 36 10.09 10.00 -24.58
CA LYS A 36 10.38 10.06 -23.13
C LYS A 36 9.86 11.33 -22.42
N PRO A 37 10.08 12.59 -22.95
CA PRO A 37 9.54 13.78 -22.29
C PRO A 37 8.00 13.75 -22.20
N LEU A 38 7.32 13.29 -23.27
CA LEU A 38 5.87 13.16 -23.29
C LEU A 38 5.38 12.13 -22.26
N GLN A 39 6.03 10.96 -22.20
CA GLN A 39 5.70 9.92 -21.23
C GLN A 39 5.84 10.43 -19.80
N LYS A 40 6.91 11.18 -19.47
CA LYS A 40 7.11 11.80 -18.16
C LYS A 40 6.02 12.82 -17.84
N ALA A 41 5.68 13.70 -18.79
CA ALA A 41 4.62 14.68 -18.63
C ALA A 41 3.26 14.00 -18.37
N MET A 42 2.90 12.99 -19.16
CA MET A 42 1.65 12.25 -19.00
C MET A 42 1.60 11.46 -17.69
N SER A 43 2.72 10.86 -17.26
CA SER A 43 2.79 10.20 -15.95
C SER A 43 2.61 11.19 -14.79
N TRP A 44 3.16 12.38 -14.89
CA TRP A 44 2.95 13.44 -13.90
C TRP A 44 1.49 13.89 -13.87
N ILE A 45 0.87 14.19 -15.04
CA ILE A 45 -0.54 14.58 -15.13
C ILE A 45 -1.46 13.50 -14.56
N ALA A 46 -1.25 12.23 -14.95
CA ALA A 46 -2.04 11.11 -14.45
C ALA A 46 -1.96 11.01 -12.91
N LYS A 47 -0.77 11.20 -12.32
CA LYS A 47 -0.59 11.22 -10.85
C LYS A 47 -1.31 12.41 -10.20
N GLN A 48 -1.34 13.60 -10.84
CA GLN A 48 -2.13 14.73 -10.34
C GLN A 48 -3.63 14.41 -10.37
N CYS A 49 -4.14 13.82 -11.45
CA CYS A 49 -5.54 13.37 -11.54
C CYS A 49 -5.88 12.35 -10.44
N ALA A 50 -4.99 11.38 -10.20
CA ALA A 50 -5.17 10.40 -9.12
C ALA A 50 -5.11 11.05 -7.72
N THR A 51 -4.26 12.06 -7.52
CA THR A 51 -4.22 12.86 -6.28
C THR A 51 -5.53 13.63 -6.06
N MET A 52 -6.12 14.17 -7.11
CA MET A 52 -7.43 14.82 -7.05
C MET A 52 -8.54 13.81 -6.78
N TRP A 53 -8.50 12.62 -7.40
CA TRP A 53 -9.41 11.52 -7.11
C TRP A 53 -9.39 11.16 -5.61
N VAL A 54 -8.20 11.05 -5.00
CA VAL A 54 -8.05 10.80 -3.55
C VAL A 54 -8.61 11.97 -2.73
N SER A 55 -8.39 13.22 -3.18
CA SER A 55 -8.92 14.41 -2.49
C SER A 55 -10.46 14.40 -2.47
N CYS A 56 -11.10 14.07 -3.61
CA CYS A 56 -12.56 13.92 -3.69
C CYS A 56 -13.06 12.76 -2.82
N ASN A 57 -12.35 11.62 -2.79
CA ASN A 57 -12.67 10.53 -1.88
C ASN A 57 -12.57 10.94 -0.40
N SER A 58 -11.63 11.83 -0.05
CA SER A 58 -11.52 12.37 1.31
C SER A 58 -12.71 13.27 1.66
N ILE A 59 -13.26 14.01 0.70
CA ILE A 59 -14.51 14.77 0.87
C ILE A 59 -15.68 13.82 1.12
N ASN A 60 -15.81 12.76 0.32
CA ASN A 60 -16.82 11.71 0.54
C ASN A 60 -16.73 11.14 1.96
N GLN A 61 -15.52 10.82 2.43
CA GLN A 61 -15.29 10.32 3.78
C GLN A 61 -15.74 11.31 4.86
N ASN A 62 -15.48 12.60 4.67
CA ASN A 62 -15.93 13.64 5.61
C ASN A 62 -17.46 13.74 5.69
N ILE A 63 -18.14 13.63 4.55
CA ILE A 63 -19.60 13.79 4.47
C ILE A 63 -20.34 12.55 4.97
N PHE A 64 -19.96 11.37 4.48
CA PHE A 64 -20.74 10.15 4.68
C PHE A 64 -20.18 9.23 5.75
N ALA A 65 -18.86 9.01 5.80
CA ALA A 65 -18.23 8.20 6.83
C ALA A 65 -18.08 8.95 8.15
N SER A 66 -17.69 10.23 8.11
CA SER A 66 -17.70 11.16 9.26
C SER A 66 -17.05 10.59 10.54
N TYR A 67 -15.87 10.01 10.39
CA TYR A 67 -15.11 9.43 11.49
C TYR A 67 -14.01 10.39 11.98
N LYS A 68 -13.64 10.25 13.25
CA LYS A 68 -12.47 10.93 13.80
C LYS A 68 -11.21 10.20 13.31
N LEU A 69 -10.32 10.94 12.67
CA LEU A 69 -9.03 10.42 12.19
C LEU A 69 -7.90 11.04 13.02
N ASN A 70 -7.31 10.23 13.89
CA ASN A 70 -6.16 10.62 14.70
C ASN A 70 -4.89 10.13 14.01
N VAL A 71 -3.99 11.06 13.66
CA VAL A 71 -2.74 10.74 12.97
C VAL A 71 -1.58 11.39 13.69
N THR A 72 -0.52 10.62 13.90
CA THR A 72 0.74 11.11 14.52
C THR A 72 1.94 10.74 13.65
N GLY A 73 3.03 11.52 13.73
CA GLY A 73 4.33 11.20 13.12
C GLY A 73 4.46 11.59 11.64
N LEU A 74 3.77 12.66 11.19
CA LEU A 74 3.82 13.11 9.80
C LEU A 74 4.90 14.17 9.52
N GLU A 75 5.56 14.68 10.54
CA GLU A 75 6.35 15.93 10.52
C GLU A 75 7.59 15.81 9.64
N GLN A 76 8.16 14.61 9.50
CA GLN A 76 9.38 14.35 8.74
C GLN A 76 9.13 14.00 7.27
N LEU A 77 7.87 13.92 6.84
CA LEU A 77 7.51 13.53 5.49
C LEU A 77 7.70 14.67 4.48
N LYS A 78 8.15 14.31 3.27
CA LYS A 78 8.39 15.26 2.17
C LYS A 78 7.67 14.79 0.90
N ALA A 79 7.07 15.74 0.18
CA ALA A 79 6.31 15.46 -1.05
C ALA A 79 7.18 15.04 -2.26
N LYS A 80 8.50 15.21 -2.18
CA LYS A 80 9.43 14.91 -3.28
C LYS A 80 10.56 14.00 -2.79
N ASP A 81 10.20 12.80 -2.36
CA ASP A 81 11.15 11.82 -1.84
C ASP A 81 10.76 10.41 -2.25
N TRP A 82 11.60 9.41 -2.01
CA TRP A 82 11.34 8.00 -2.29
C TRP A 82 11.10 7.24 -1.00
N TYR A 83 9.93 6.66 -0.86
CA TYR A 83 9.53 5.94 0.34
C TYR A 83 9.19 4.48 0.09
N LEU A 84 9.67 3.62 0.96
CA LEU A 84 9.06 2.32 1.20
C LEU A 84 8.07 2.47 2.36
N VAL A 85 6.79 2.30 2.10
CA VAL A 85 5.73 2.35 3.10
C VAL A 85 5.35 0.94 3.48
N ILE A 86 5.51 0.57 4.75
CA ILE A 86 5.12 -0.73 5.28
C ILE A 86 3.97 -0.57 6.27
N ALA A 87 2.94 -1.40 6.15
CA ALA A 87 1.74 -1.31 6.98
C ALA A 87 1.21 -2.68 7.39
N ASN A 88 0.52 -2.75 8.52
CA ASN A 88 -0.39 -3.85 8.83
C ASN A 88 -1.62 -3.79 7.92
N HIS A 89 -2.33 -4.91 7.78
CA HIS A 89 -3.48 -4.99 6.87
C HIS A 89 -4.65 -5.70 7.55
N GLN A 90 -5.67 -4.94 7.90
CA GLN A 90 -6.86 -5.45 8.58
C GLN A 90 -8.10 -5.41 7.68
N SER A 91 -8.26 -4.33 6.91
CA SER A 91 -9.46 -4.06 6.12
C SER A 91 -9.14 -3.50 4.73
N TRP A 92 -10.11 -3.54 3.82
CA TRP A 92 -10.06 -2.71 2.60
C TRP A 92 -10.05 -1.21 2.90
N VAL A 93 -10.53 -0.82 4.08
CA VAL A 93 -10.56 0.55 4.57
C VAL A 93 -9.15 1.11 4.77
N ASP A 94 -8.16 0.26 5.09
CA ASP A 94 -6.76 0.66 5.26
C ASP A 94 -6.23 1.43 4.06
N ILE A 95 -6.61 1.00 2.85
CA ILE A 95 -6.15 1.62 1.59
C ILE A 95 -6.66 3.06 1.49
N VAL A 96 -7.96 3.29 1.70
CA VAL A 96 -8.55 4.64 1.59
C VAL A 96 -8.16 5.55 2.73
N VAL A 97 -7.91 5.00 3.92
CA VAL A 97 -7.36 5.72 5.07
C VAL A 97 -5.92 6.16 4.77
N MET A 98 -5.05 5.26 4.32
CA MET A 98 -3.68 5.60 3.94
C MET A 98 -3.65 6.63 2.82
N GLN A 99 -4.47 6.47 1.78
CA GLN A 99 -4.59 7.46 0.71
C GLN A 99 -4.93 8.84 1.26
N ARG A 100 -5.90 8.94 2.18
CA ARG A 100 -6.28 10.21 2.81
C ARG A 100 -5.17 10.80 3.67
N VAL A 101 -4.52 9.98 4.51
CA VAL A 101 -3.43 10.40 5.41
C VAL A 101 -2.25 10.95 4.64
N PHE A 102 -1.85 10.28 3.56
CA PHE A 102 -0.63 10.61 2.81
C PHE A 102 -0.86 11.50 1.59
N ASN A 103 -2.12 11.79 1.26
CA ASN A 103 -2.43 12.63 0.09
C ASN A 103 -1.71 13.98 0.17
N ARG A 104 -0.91 14.30 -0.87
CA ARG A 104 -0.10 15.53 -1.01
C ARG A 104 1.02 15.72 0.04
N ARG A 105 1.22 14.77 0.96
CA ARG A 105 2.31 14.81 1.96
C ARG A 105 3.54 14.05 1.49
N ILE A 106 3.30 12.93 0.80
CA ILE A 106 4.35 12.15 0.13
C ILE A 106 3.93 11.90 -1.32
N PRO A 107 4.82 11.39 -2.20
CA PRO A 107 4.44 10.99 -3.54
C PRO A 107 3.28 10.00 -3.54
N PHE A 108 2.52 9.99 -4.64
CA PHE A 108 1.34 9.13 -4.78
C PHE A 108 1.66 7.68 -4.41
N LEU A 109 0.79 7.05 -3.61
CA LEU A 109 0.96 5.69 -3.12
C LEU A 109 0.80 4.67 -4.24
N ASN A 110 1.82 3.87 -4.49
CA ASN A 110 1.81 2.78 -5.47
C ASN A 110 1.82 1.43 -4.74
N PHE A 111 0.80 0.62 -5.01
CA PHE A 111 0.65 -0.71 -4.44
C PHE A 111 1.09 -1.77 -5.45
N PHE A 112 1.70 -2.86 -4.98
CA PHE A 112 1.86 -4.05 -5.79
C PHE A 112 0.52 -4.78 -5.93
N LEU A 113 0.02 -4.83 -7.16
CA LEU A 113 -1.26 -5.42 -7.47
C LEU A 113 -1.10 -6.86 -7.98
N LYS A 114 -2.07 -7.72 -7.69
CA LYS A 114 -2.14 -9.02 -8.34
C LYS A 114 -2.42 -8.84 -9.83
N LYS A 115 -1.79 -9.66 -10.69
CA LYS A 115 -1.94 -9.58 -12.15
C LYS A 115 -3.40 -9.61 -12.61
N GLU A 116 -4.23 -10.40 -11.93
CA GLU A 116 -5.64 -10.54 -12.26
C GLU A 116 -6.45 -9.26 -12.07
N LEU A 117 -5.96 -8.32 -11.26
CA LEU A 117 -6.63 -7.03 -11.03
C LEU A 117 -6.63 -6.11 -12.26
N ILE A 118 -5.81 -6.41 -13.28
CA ILE A 118 -5.86 -5.70 -14.57
C ILE A 118 -7.24 -5.83 -15.24
N TYR A 119 -7.96 -6.91 -14.97
CA TYR A 119 -9.28 -7.19 -15.53
C TYR A 119 -10.44 -6.55 -14.77
N VAL A 120 -10.17 -5.84 -13.67
CA VAL A 120 -11.21 -5.08 -12.96
C VAL A 120 -11.62 -3.89 -13.84
N PRO A 121 -12.92 -3.79 -14.22
CA PRO A 121 -13.40 -2.73 -15.09
C PRO A 121 -13.00 -1.35 -14.58
N PHE A 122 -12.58 -0.46 -15.47
CA PHE A 122 -12.09 0.89 -15.24
C PHE A 122 -10.83 0.95 -14.33
N LEU A 123 -10.85 0.33 -13.15
CA LEU A 123 -9.74 0.38 -12.19
C LEU A 123 -8.47 -0.29 -12.72
N GLY A 124 -8.59 -1.45 -13.39
CA GLY A 124 -7.45 -2.14 -13.97
C GLY A 124 -6.69 -1.27 -14.96
N LEU A 125 -7.43 -0.60 -15.87
CA LEU A 125 -6.86 0.32 -16.85
C LEU A 125 -6.32 1.60 -16.20
N ALA A 126 -6.96 2.11 -15.15
CA ALA A 126 -6.46 3.26 -14.39
C ALA A 126 -5.12 2.91 -13.69
N TRP A 127 -5.01 1.77 -13.05
CA TRP A 127 -3.76 1.31 -12.43
C TRP A 127 -2.65 1.10 -13.47
N TRP A 128 -2.99 0.52 -14.63
CA TRP A 128 -2.04 0.41 -15.73
C TRP A 128 -1.55 1.80 -16.21
N ALA A 129 -2.45 2.75 -16.40
CA ALA A 129 -2.13 4.12 -16.81
C ALA A 129 -1.28 4.86 -15.75
N LEU A 130 -1.43 4.53 -14.48
CA LEU A 130 -0.66 5.07 -13.36
C LEU A 130 0.66 4.33 -13.09
N ASP A 131 1.04 3.38 -13.94
CA ASP A 131 2.26 2.57 -13.83
C ASP A 131 2.31 1.68 -12.56
N PHE A 132 1.16 1.26 -12.03
CA PHE A 132 1.13 0.32 -10.92
C PHE A 132 1.75 -1.03 -11.34
N PRO A 133 2.60 -1.62 -10.50
CA PRO A 133 3.22 -2.91 -10.78
C PRO A 133 2.22 -4.06 -10.59
N PHE A 134 1.92 -4.76 -11.68
CA PHE A 134 1.13 -5.99 -11.64
C PHE A 134 2.04 -7.20 -11.46
N MET A 135 1.86 -7.93 -10.36
CA MET A 135 2.72 -9.02 -9.93
C MET A 135 2.03 -10.38 -10.06
N THR A 136 2.73 -11.32 -10.65
CA THR A 136 2.36 -12.74 -10.57
C THR A 136 3.04 -13.32 -9.34
N ARG A 137 2.27 -13.67 -8.30
CA ARG A 137 2.84 -14.29 -7.09
C ARG A 137 2.98 -15.79 -7.31
N THR A 138 4.23 -16.24 -7.46
CA THR A 138 4.51 -17.68 -7.59
C THR A 138 4.35 -18.37 -6.24
N SER A 139 3.44 -19.30 -6.12
CA SER A 139 3.24 -20.07 -4.89
C SER A 139 4.38 -21.06 -4.66
N LYS A 140 4.62 -21.45 -3.39
CA LYS A 140 5.61 -22.51 -3.05
C LYS A 140 5.33 -23.82 -3.80
N ALA A 141 4.08 -24.16 -4.03
CA ALA A 141 3.67 -25.34 -4.79
C ALA A 141 4.04 -25.22 -6.29
N GLN A 142 3.86 -24.04 -6.88
CA GLN A 142 4.29 -23.76 -8.26
C GLN A 142 5.81 -23.79 -8.41
N LEU A 143 6.56 -23.22 -7.43
CA LEU A 143 8.03 -23.30 -7.41
C LEU A 143 8.55 -24.73 -7.29
N LYS A 144 7.89 -25.60 -6.51
CA LYS A 144 8.22 -27.03 -6.45
C LYS A 144 8.01 -27.74 -7.78
N LYS A 145 6.92 -27.40 -8.51
CA LYS A 145 6.60 -27.99 -9.82
C LYS A 145 7.49 -27.43 -10.94
N ASN A 146 7.88 -26.17 -10.86
CA ASN A 146 8.71 -25.52 -11.88
C ASN A 146 9.75 -24.59 -11.23
N PRO A 147 10.95 -25.10 -10.91
CA PRO A 147 12.04 -24.32 -10.32
C PRO A 147 12.51 -23.13 -11.17
N LYS A 148 12.27 -23.14 -12.48
CA LYS A 148 12.62 -22.03 -13.42
C LYS A 148 11.83 -20.76 -13.12
N LEU A 149 10.74 -20.84 -12.33
CA LEU A 149 9.99 -19.67 -11.88
C LEU A 149 10.69 -18.93 -10.72
N ARG A 150 11.73 -19.53 -10.13
CA ARG A 150 12.53 -18.88 -9.06
C ARG A 150 13.20 -17.63 -9.64
N GLY A 151 13.02 -16.51 -8.98
CA GLY A 151 13.56 -15.20 -9.43
C GLY A 151 12.69 -14.43 -10.43
N LYS A 152 11.66 -15.07 -11.04
CA LYS A 152 10.75 -14.37 -11.95
C LYS A 152 9.99 -13.22 -11.27
N ASP A 153 9.62 -13.42 -10.02
CA ASP A 153 8.95 -12.38 -9.23
C ASP A 153 9.89 -11.19 -8.97
N LEU A 154 11.17 -11.47 -8.70
CA LEU A 154 12.21 -10.43 -8.56
C LEU A 154 12.40 -9.65 -9.86
N GLU A 155 12.59 -10.36 -10.98
CA GLU A 155 12.78 -9.72 -12.29
C GLU A 155 11.56 -8.86 -12.69
N THR A 156 10.35 -9.34 -12.40
CA THR A 156 9.13 -8.58 -12.62
C THR A 156 9.07 -7.33 -11.73
N THR A 157 9.48 -7.46 -10.46
CA THR A 157 9.57 -6.32 -9.54
C THR A 157 10.62 -5.32 -10.03
N ARG A 158 11.82 -5.79 -10.42
CA ARG A 158 12.89 -4.95 -10.94
C ARG A 158 12.43 -4.12 -12.15
N LYS A 159 11.82 -4.77 -13.14
CA LYS A 159 11.28 -4.08 -14.33
C LYS A 159 10.20 -3.06 -13.99
N ALA A 160 9.33 -3.38 -13.06
CA ALA A 160 8.30 -2.45 -12.59
C ALA A 160 8.92 -1.23 -11.86
N CYS A 161 9.94 -1.47 -11.05
CA CYS A 161 10.63 -0.42 -10.29
C CYS A 161 11.52 0.48 -11.16
N GLU A 162 11.99 0.03 -12.33
CA GLU A 162 12.78 0.88 -13.24
C GLU A 162 12.09 2.20 -13.58
N LYS A 163 10.76 2.19 -13.76
CA LYS A 163 9.97 3.39 -14.01
C LYS A 163 9.95 4.35 -12.82
N PHE A 164 10.11 3.83 -11.61
CA PHE A 164 10.07 4.62 -10.38
C PHE A 164 11.40 5.32 -10.06
N LYS A 165 12.49 4.93 -10.71
CA LYS A 165 13.79 5.57 -10.53
C LYS A 165 13.82 7.02 -11.05
N GLU A 166 12.95 7.34 -12.01
CA GLU A 166 12.94 8.65 -12.68
C GLU A 166 12.09 9.71 -11.96
N MET A 167 11.21 9.33 -11.05
CA MET A 167 10.30 10.23 -10.34
C MET A 167 10.03 9.75 -8.92
N PRO A 168 9.96 10.65 -7.93
CA PRO A 168 9.61 10.29 -6.56
C PRO A 168 8.36 9.43 -6.47
N VAL A 169 8.40 8.40 -5.63
CA VAL A 169 7.33 7.43 -5.46
C VAL A 169 7.27 6.94 -4.02
N SER A 170 6.07 6.60 -3.56
CA SER A 170 5.86 5.87 -2.31
C SER A 170 5.36 4.47 -2.65
N ILE A 171 6.20 3.47 -2.42
CA ILE A 171 5.86 2.07 -2.69
C ILE A 171 5.28 1.46 -1.42
N VAL A 172 4.03 1.02 -1.49
CA VAL A 172 3.32 0.46 -0.33
C VAL A 172 3.38 -1.06 -0.34
N ASN A 173 3.75 -1.61 0.80
CA ASN A 173 3.73 -3.04 1.05
C ASN A 173 2.94 -3.35 2.33
N PHE A 174 1.84 -4.09 2.19
CA PHE A 174 1.20 -4.76 3.32
C PHE A 174 1.99 -6.03 3.61
N VAL A 175 2.90 -5.95 4.59
CA VAL A 175 3.95 -6.95 4.83
C VAL A 175 3.39 -8.33 5.21
N GLU A 176 2.18 -8.38 5.77
CA GLU A 176 1.45 -9.63 6.04
C GLU A 176 1.05 -10.38 4.75
N GLY A 177 0.98 -9.67 3.63
CA GLY A 177 0.61 -10.19 2.31
C GLY A 177 -0.85 -10.63 2.18
N THR A 178 -1.65 -10.45 3.22
CA THR A 178 -3.11 -10.67 3.25
C THR A 178 -3.71 -9.90 4.43
N ARG A 179 -5.01 -9.66 4.40
CA ARG A 179 -5.73 -9.06 5.52
C ARG A 179 -5.77 -10.00 6.72
N PHE A 180 -5.62 -9.42 7.91
CA PHE A 180 -5.77 -10.11 9.18
C PHE A 180 -7.15 -10.77 9.30
N THR A 181 -7.18 -11.97 9.83
CA THR A 181 -8.36 -12.66 10.36
C THR A 181 -7.88 -13.62 11.44
N GLU A 182 -8.69 -13.86 12.48
CA GLU A 182 -8.39 -14.81 13.56
C GLU A 182 -8.05 -16.20 13.02
N GLN A 183 -8.78 -16.68 12.02
CA GLN A 183 -8.51 -17.96 11.39
C GLN A 183 -7.11 -18.04 10.76
N LYS A 184 -6.65 -16.96 10.13
CA LYS A 184 -5.30 -16.93 9.53
C LYS A 184 -4.23 -16.78 10.60
N HIS A 185 -4.51 -15.99 11.63
CA HIS A 185 -3.62 -15.81 12.78
C HIS A 185 -3.34 -17.15 13.44
N SER A 186 -4.38 -17.88 13.84
CA SER A 186 -4.27 -19.21 14.43
C SER A 186 -3.57 -20.22 13.51
N ARG A 187 -3.93 -20.25 12.21
CA ARG A 187 -3.29 -21.15 11.23
C ARG A 187 -1.80 -20.87 11.03
N GLN A 188 -1.35 -19.64 11.21
CA GLN A 188 0.05 -19.26 11.10
C GLN A 188 0.82 -19.46 12.40
N ASN A 189 0.15 -19.70 13.53
CA ASN A 189 0.73 -19.62 14.87
C ASN A 189 1.56 -18.33 15.00
N SER A 190 0.90 -17.17 14.75
CA SER A 190 1.60 -15.89 14.81
C SER A 190 2.08 -15.62 16.22
N PRO A 191 3.35 -15.20 16.44
CA PRO A 191 3.84 -14.80 17.76
C PRO A 191 3.35 -13.39 18.14
N PHE A 192 2.74 -12.66 17.20
CA PHE A 192 2.22 -11.30 17.41
C PHE A 192 0.73 -11.38 17.69
N GLU A 193 0.27 -10.80 18.77
CA GLU A 193 -1.13 -10.88 19.20
C GLU A 193 -2.10 -10.23 18.18
N HIS A 194 -1.72 -9.07 17.63
CA HIS A 194 -2.58 -8.26 16.76
C HIS A 194 -2.23 -8.36 15.27
N LEU A 195 -1.22 -9.17 14.89
CA LEU A 195 -0.65 -9.18 13.55
C LEU A 195 -0.42 -10.60 13.01
N LEU A 196 -0.48 -10.76 11.69
CA LEU A 196 0.04 -11.95 11.03
C LEU A 196 1.56 -11.88 10.90
N LYS A 197 2.22 -13.02 10.66
CA LYS A 197 3.67 -13.09 10.43
C LYS A 197 4.06 -12.25 9.22
N PRO A 198 5.10 -11.39 9.32
CA PRO A 198 5.57 -10.59 8.21
C PRO A 198 6.27 -11.46 7.16
N LYS A 199 6.02 -11.13 5.88
CA LYS A 199 6.61 -11.81 4.72
C LYS A 199 7.65 -10.90 4.06
N ALA A 200 8.91 -11.28 4.18
CA ALA A 200 10.03 -10.49 3.69
C ALA A 200 10.02 -10.26 2.17
N GLY A 201 9.57 -11.23 1.37
CA GLY A 201 9.79 -11.23 -0.08
C GLY A 201 9.35 -9.96 -0.79
N GLY A 202 8.18 -9.39 -0.46
CA GLY A 202 7.70 -8.17 -1.12
C GLY A 202 8.57 -6.95 -0.81
N VAL A 203 8.97 -6.79 0.44
CA VAL A 203 9.85 -5.70 0.90
C VAL A 203 11.26 -5.90 0.33
N ALA A 204 11.79 -7.11 0.43
CA ALA A 204 13.14 -7.43 -0.04
C ALA A 204 13.32 -7.19 -1.55
N PHE A 205 12.33 -7.56 -2.37
CA PHE A 205 12.40 -7.32 -3.81
C PHE A 205 12.37 -5.83 -4.17
N VAL A 206 11.62 -5.02 -3.43
CA VAL A 206 11.64 -3.57 -3.61
C VAL A 206 13.00 -3.00 -3.19
N MET A 207 13.52 -3.40 -2.04
CA MET A 207 14.82 -2.94 -1.54
C MET A 207 15.95 -3.37 -2.46
N GLN A 208 15.95 -4.58 -3.00
CA GLN A 208 16.94 -5.06 -3.97
C GLN A 208 16.85 -4.30 -5.32
N ALA A 209 15.64 -3.85 -5.72
CA ALA A 209 15.44 -3.13 -6.97
C ALA A 209 15.71 -1.62 -6.87
N MET A 210 15.46 -1.01 -5.71
CA MET A 210 15.42 0.43 -5.50
C MET A 210 16.08 0.91 -4.19
N GLY A 211 16.78 0.03 -3.47
CA GLY A 211 17.31 0.39 -2.14
C GLY A 211 18.20 1.63 -2.14
N GLU A 212 18.94 1.88 -3.21
CA GLU A 212 19.76 3.09 -3.37
C GLU A 212 18.93 4.39 -3.51
N GLN A 213 17.71 4.30 -4.02
CA GLN A 213 16.81 5.44 -4.19
C GLN A 213 15.86 5.65 -3.01
N ILE A 214 15.52 4.56 -2.28
CA ILE A 214 14.65 4.67 -1.09
C ILE A 214 15.37 5.43 0.01
N SER A 215 14.89 6.61 0.30
CA SER A 215 15.50 7.49 1.32
C SER A 215 15.08 7.12 2.73
N LYS A 216 13.83 6.66 2.90
CA LYS A 216 13.22 6.36 4.20
C LYS A 216 12.25 5.18 4.10
N VAL A 217 12.13 4.47 5.21
CA VAL A 217 11.05 3.52 5.46
C VAL A 217 9.97 4.20 6.30
N VAL A 218 8.74 4.19 5.83
CA VAL A 218 7.58 4.73 6.55
C VAL A 218 6.79 3.56 7.12
N ASN A 219 6.89 3.37 8.43
CA ASN A 219 6.18 2.31 9.15
C ASN A 219 4.82 2.84 9.63
N VAL A 220 3.74 2.28 9.09
CA VAL A 220 2.36 2.73 9.34
C VAL A 220 1.62 1.69 10.17
N THR A 221 1.12 2.09 11.32
CA THR A 221 0.26 1.28 12.19
C THR A 221 -1.16 1.84 12.14
N ILE A 222 -2.11 1.02 11.67
CA ILE A 222 -3.53 1.37 11.58
C ILE A 222 -4.28 0.57 12.63
N HIS A 223 -5.10 1.25 13.42
CA HIS A 223 -5.96 0.65 14.44
C HIS A 223 -7.39 1.19 14.34
N TYR A 224 -8.35 0.32 14.61
CA TYR A 224 -9.77 0.63 14.63
C TYR A 224 -10.33 0.36 16.03
N PRO A 225 -10.49 1.40 16.87
CA PRO A 225 -10.97 1.25 18.25
C PRO A 225 -12.32 0.51 18.37
N GLY A 226 -13.18 0.65 17.38
CA GLY A 226 -14.48 -0.04 17.32
C GLY A 226 -14.47 -1.43 16.66
N GLY A 227 -13.28 -2.04 16.48
CA GLY A 227 -13.09 -3.31 15.76
C GLY A 227 -12.87 -3.13 14.25
N ILE A 228 -12.38 -4.18 13.60
CA ILE A 228 -12.00 -4.17 12.17
C ILE A 228 -13.24 -3.96 11.30
N PRO A 229 -13.35 -2.84 10.55
CA PRO A 229 -14.55 -2.54 9.79
C PRO A 229 -14.59 -3.25 8.43
N SER A 230 -15.78 -3.57 7.95
CA SER A 230 -16.01 -3.78 6.53
C SER A 230 -16.05 -2.44 5.79
N PHE A 231 -15.89 -2.48 4.46
CA PHE A 231 -16.04 -1.26 3.64
C PHE A 231 -17.47 -0.67 3.72
N VAL A 232 -18.47 -1.52 3.91
CA VAL A 232 -19.87 -1.11 4.12
C VAL A 232 -20.03 -0.38 5.46
N ASP A 233 -19.40 -0.87 6.54
CA ASP A 233 -19.41 -0.18 7.83
C ASP A 233 -18.80 1.21 7.74
N PHE A 234 -17.69 1.30 7.02
CA PHE A 234 -17.00 2.56 6.77
C PHE A 234 -17.87 3.54 5.96
N ALA A 235 -18.37 3.12 4.80
CA ALA A 235 -19.18 3.96 3.92
C ALA A 235 -20.53 4.39 4.54
N SER A 236 -21.04 3.60 5.50
CA SER A 236 -22.30 3.90 6.21
C SER A 236 -22.13 4.80 7.44
N GLY A 237 -20.89 5.21 7.79
CA GLY A 237 -20.59 6.04 8.95
C GLY A 237 -20.71 5.30 10.29
N ARG A 238 -20.58 3.96 10.28
CA ARG A 238 -20.55 3.15 11.52
C ARG A 238 -19.17 3.20 12.19
N VAL A 239 -18.10 3.37 11.43
CA VAL A 239 -16.76 3.61 11.97
C VAL A 239 -16.74 4.99 12.62
N LYS A 240 -16.38 5.06 13.90
CA LYS A 240 -16.38 6.34 14.64
C LYS A 240 -14.99 6.94 14.72
N GLU A 241 -13.98 6.10 14.80
CA GLU A 241 -12.61 6.52 15.02
C GLU A 241 -11.63 5.60 14.27
N VAL A 242 -10.56 6.18 13.78
CA VAL A 242 -9.41 5.47 13.16
C VAL A 242 -8.14 6.10 13.71
N GLU A 243 -7.27 5.28 14.26
CA GLU A 243 -5.95 5.67 14.74
C GLU A 243 -4.88 5.28 13.71
N VAL A 244 -4.02 6.22 13.37
CA VAL A 244 -2.88 5.98 12.47
C VAL A 244 -1.62 6.53 13.10
N ARG A 245 -0.67 5.65 13.40
CA ARG A 245 0.69 6.04 13.81
C ARG A 245 1.62 5.88 12.63
N VAL A 246 2.39 6.92 12.34
CA VAL A 246 3.39 6.94 11.29
C VAL A 246 4.76 7.12 11.93
N GLU A 247 5.65 6.23 11.62
CA GLU A 247 7.04 6.28 12.06
C GLU A 247 7.93 6.35 10.83
N VAL A 248 8.74 7.40 10.74
CA VAL A 248 9.69 7.59 9.64
C VAL A 248 11.05 7.09 10.09
N MET A 249 11.54 6.05 9.44
CA MET A 249 12.75 5.34 9.82
C MET A 249 13.83 5.53 8.74
N GLU A 250 15.10 5.60 9.18
CA GLU A 250 16.23 5.43 8.26
C GLU A 250 16.21 4.02 7.67
N VAL A 251 16.73 3.88 6.45
CA VAL A 251 16.87 2.56 5.85
C VAL A 251 17.97 1.79 6.59
N SER A 252 17.57 0.75 7.31
CA SER A 252 18.53 -0.12 8.00
C SER A 252 19.48 -0.81 7.00
N PRO A 253 20.79 -0.90 7.28
CA PRO A 253 21.71 -1.67 6.46
C PRO A 253 21.27 -3.13 6.28
N ASN A 254 20.58 -3.71 7.25
CA ASN A 254 20.03 -5.06 7.18
C ASN A 254 18.91 -5.24 6.12
N LEU A 255 18.41 -4.13 5.54
CA LEU A 255 17.42 -4.14 4.46
C LEU A 255 18.04 -3.94 3.06
N ILE A 256 19.36 -3.71 2.97
CA ILE A 256 20.08 -3.47 1.70
C ILE A 256 21.04 -4.62 1.44
N GLY A 257 20.81 -5.42 0.40
CA GLY A 257 21.69 -6.54 0.05
C GLY A 257 21.05 -7.53 -0.91
N ASP A 258 21.74 -8.63 -1.17
CA ASP A 258 21.26 -9.69 -2.07
C ASP A 258 20.38 -10.71 -1.34
N TYR A 259 19.08 -10.41 -1.30
CA TYR A 259 18.08 -11.31 -0.69
C TYR A 259 17.98 -12.67 -1.41
N THR A 260 18.30 -12.73 -2.69
CA THR A 260 18.14 -13.96 -3.48
C THR A 260 19.35 -14.89 -3.42
N GLY A 261 20.57 -14.35 -3.46
CA GLY A 261 21.81 -15.09 -3.48
C GLY A 261 22.36 -15.42 -2.10
N ASP A 262 22.15 -14.53 -1.12
CA ASP A 262 22.75 -14.66 0.22
C ASP A 262 21.74 -15.20 1.24
N ALA A 263 22.07 -16.37 1.83
CA ALA A 263 21.23 -17.03 2.83
C ALA A 263 21.30 -16.34 4.19
N GLU A 264 22.46 -15.84 4.59
CA GLU A 264 22.65 -15.12 5.84
C GLU A 264 21.94 -13.78 5.82
N PHE A 265 22.08 -13.05 4.70
CA PHE A 265 21.33 -11.82 4.50
C PHE A 265 19.83 -12.03 4.61
N ARG A 266 19.27 -13.11 4.05
CA ARG A 266 17.82 -13.43 4.20
C ARG A 266 17.39 -13.60 5.66
N VAL A 267 18.23 -14.24 6.48
CA VAL A 267 17.94 -14.43 7.91
C VAL A 267 17.95 -13.09 8.63
N ASN A 268 18.98 -12.26 8.39
CA ASN A 268 19.12 -10.93 9.00
C ASN A 268 17.99 -9.99 8.56
N PHE A 269 17.60 -10.03 7.27
CA PHE A 269 16.47 -9.28 6.76
C PHE A 269 15.15 -9.66 7.44
N GLN A 270 14.87 -10.95 7.58
CA GLN A 270 13.67 -11.43 8.27
C GLN A 270 13.69 -11.05 9.77
N ALA A 271 14.85 -11.11 10.41
CA ALA A 271 15.02 -10.69 11.80
C ALA A 271 14.70 -9.20 11.99
N GLU A 272 15.17 -8.34 11.07
CA GLU A 272 14.87 -6.90 11.08
C GLU A 272 13.38 -6.62 10.89
N LEU A 273 12.72 -7.31 9.97
CA LEU A 273 11.27 -7.20 9.81
C LEU A 273 10.50 -7.69 11.03
N ASN A 274 10.97 -8.76 11.68
CA ASN A 274 10.34 -9.24 12.89
C ASN A 274 10.51 -8.24 14.05
N ARG A 275 11.65 -7.54 14.13
CA ARG A 275 11.88 -6.47 15.11
C ARG A 275 10.85 -5.33 14.91
N ILE A 276 10.74 -4.83 13.69
CA ILE A 276 9.75 -3.79 13.33
C ILE A 276 8.32 -4.26 13.65
N TRP A 277 8.03 -5.54 13.41
CA TRP A 277 6.71 -6.11 13.65
C TRP A 277 6.41 -6.26 15.16
N ASN A 278 7.43 -6.57 15.99
CA ASN A 278 7.29 -6.56 17.44
C ASN A 278 6.93 -5.17 17.98
N GLU A 279 7.65 -4.13 17.53
CA GLU A 279 7.36 -2.74 17.89
C GLU A 279 5.95 -2.32 17.48
N LYS A 280 5.53 -2.69 16.26
CA LYS A 280 4.18 -2.45 15.78
C LYS A 280 3.12 -3.19 16.62
N ASN A 281 3.38 -4.42 17.03
CA ASN A 281 2.48 -5.18 17.88
C ASN A 281 2.31 -4.51 19.26
N GLN A 282 3.39 -3.98 19.83
CA GLN A 282 3.34 -3.20 21.08
C GLN A 282 2.53 -1.91 20.89
N GLN A 283 2.73 -1.19 19.77
CA GLN A 283 1.95 0.00 19.45
C GLN A 283 0.45 -0.29 19.34
N LEU A 284 0.06 -1.43 18.75
CA LEU A 284 -1.33 -1.85 18.66
C LEU A 284 -1.90 -2.18 20.04
N ALA A 285 -1.17 -2.89 20.89
CA ALA A 285 -1.58 -3.17 22.28
C ALA A 285 -1.79 -1.87 23.09
N GLU A 286 -0.89 -0.88 22.93
CA GLU A 286 -1.05 0.44 23.58
C GLU A 286 -2.30 1.20 23.08
N LEU A 287 -2.59 1.11 21.79
CA LEU A 287 -3.77 1.76 21.19
C LEU A 287 -5.06 1.10 21.67
N GLU A 288 -5.07 -0.23 21.78
CA GLU A 288 -6.21 -0.98 22.30
C GLU A 288 -6.47 -0.70 23.78
N ALA A 289 -5.41 -0.68 24.61
CA ALA A 289 -5.53 -0.34 26.03
C ALA A 289 -6.07 1.08 26.29
N LYS A 290 -5.85 2.03 25.37
CA LYS A 290 -6.40 3.40 25.47
C LYS A 290 -7.88 3.48 25.15
N THR A 291 -8.41 2.45 24.53
CA THR A 291 -9.80 2.41 24.03
C THR A 291 -10.74 1.69 25.00
N GLN A 292 -10.19 0.89 25.92
CA GLN A 292 -10.91 0.25 27.04
C GLN A 292 -11.06 1.23 28.20
#